data_79eb7510f1b488fd45909f9e36e661bc
#
_entry.id   79eb7510f1b488fd45909f9e36e661bc
#
_cell.length_a   1.000
_cell.length_b   1.000
_cell.length_c   1.000
_cell.angle_alpha   90.00
_cell.angle_beta   90.00
_cell.angle_gamma   90.00
#
_symmetry.space_group_name_H-M   'P 1'
#
loop_
_entity.id
_entity.type
_entity.pdbx_description
1 polymer ?
#
loop_
_entity_poly.entity_id
_entity_poly.type
_entity_poly.pdbx_seq_one_letter_code
_entity_poly.pdbx_strand_id
1 'polypeptide(L)'
;MKARSKAKTKAKTKAKPAETRPLYTIGYQLAKPAAVLDELKRAKIEILVDTRAVAASRRPGFSKRQLAASLDDAGIGYIHLQKLGTPAEGRTAARSGDIDALWRIYDKHIKTPEARAELDGLVDLIKTGKRLALLCYCRDPKTCHRSRIVANVKRRTSVKVEDLIPSLF
;
A
#
# COMPACT_ATOMS: atom_id res chain seq x y z
N MET A 1 11.89 -54.41 40.39
CA MET A 1 11.67 -54.12 38.95
C MET A 1 11.40 -52.64 38.77
N LYS A 2 12.33 -51.89 38.17
CA LYS A 2 12.22 -50.40 37.97
C LYS A 2 11.83 -50.16 36.52
N ALA A 3 10.64 -49.58 36.26
CA ALA A 3 10.20 -49.15 34.95
C ALA A 3 10.84 -47.82 34.57
N ARG A 4 11.59 -47.83 33.47
CA ARG A 4 12.19 -46.60 32.87
C ARG A 4 11.15 -45.90 32.00
N SER A 5 10.75 -44.69 32.41
CA SER A 5 9.96 -43.78 31.61
C SER A 5 10.81 -43.22 30.45
N LYS A 6 10.40 -43.42 29.20
CA LYS A 6 11.01 -42.81 28.02
C LYS A 6 10.40 -41.44 27.77
N ALA A 7 11.19 -40.39 28.00
CA ALA A 7 10.82 -39.05 27.60
C ALA A 7 10.82 -38.91 26.06
N LYS A 8 9.67 -38.56 25.47
CA LYS A 8 9.55 -38.23 24.05
C LYS A 8 9.99 -36.79 23.82
N THR A 9 11.15 -36.62 23.21
CA THR A 9 11.64 -35.33 22.75
C THR A 9 10.77 -34.86 21.58
N LYS A 10 9.97 -33.79 21.79
CA LYS A 10 9.23 -33.12 20.71
C LYS A 10 10.23 -32.33 19.86
N ALA A 11 10.43 -32.76 18.63
CA ALA A 11 11.16 -32.04 17.63
C ALA A 11 10.43 -30.71 17.34
N LYS A 12 11.07 -29.57 17.61
CA LYS A 12 10.64 -28.24 17.18
C LYS A 12 10.84 -28.15 15.65
N THR A 13 9.79 -28.28 14.91
CA THR A 13 9.76 -27.96 13.46
C THR A 13 10.05 -26.46 13.33
N LYS A 14 11.22 -26.11 12.82
CA LYS A 14 11.55 -24.71 12.42
C LYS A 14 10.58 -24.33 11.30
N ALA A 15 9.64 -23.45 11.58
CA ALA A 15 8.80 -22.85 10.57
C ALA A 15 9.69 -22.19 9.51
N LYS A 16 9.49 -22.55 8.24
CA LYS A 16 10.13 -21.92 7.08
C LYS A 16 9.83 -20.42 7.16
N PRO A 17 10.82 -19.51 6.96
CA PRO A 17 10.52 -18.07 6.95
C PRO A 17 9.41 -17.82 5.93
N ALA A 18 8.35 -17.11 6.36
CA ALA A 18 7.27 -16.74 5.46
C ALA A 18 7.89 -15.99 4.29
N GLU A 19 7.67 -16.49 3.07
CA GLU A 19 8.13 -15.88 1.83
C GLU A 19 7.55 -14.45 1.80
N THR A 20 8.41 -13.43 1.91
CA THR A 20 8.00 -12.03 1.96
C THR A 20 7.31 -11.70 0.65
N ARG A 21 5.97 -11.63 0.69
CA ARG A 21 5.20 -11.22 -0.49
C ARG A 21 5.50 -9.76 -0.81
N PRO A 22 5.59 -9.40 -2.09
CA PRO A 22 5.90 -8.03 -2.47
C PRO A 22 4.76 -7.08 -2.07
N LEU A 23 5.14 -5.86 -1.69
CA LEU A 23 4.24 -4.72 -1.61
C LEU A 23 4.20 -4.06 -2.98
N TYR A 24 3.02 -3.90 -3.54
CA TYR A 24 2.85 -3.24 -4.82
C TYR A 24 2.49 -1.77 -4.64
N THR A 25 2.81 -0.95 -5.64
CA THR A 25 2.28 0.41 -5.75
C THR A 25 1.66 0.63 -7.13
N ILE A 26 0.64 1.46 -7.23
CA ILE A 26 -0.06 1.76 -8.47
C ILE A 26 -0.52 3.21 -8.49
N GLY A 27 -0.41 3.87 -9.66
CA GLY A 27 -0.94 5.20 -9.92
C GLY A 27 -1.90 5.17 -11.09
N TYR A 28 -2.99 5.95 -11.01
CA TYR A 28 -4.02 5.95 -12.06
C TYR A 28 -3.98 7.16 -12.98
N GLN A 29 -2.99 8.04 -12.85
CA GLN A 29 -2.81 9.18 -13.75
C GLN A 29 -2.75 8.69 -15.21
N LEU A 30 -3.60 9.28 -16.06
CA LEU A 30 -3.75 8.95 -17.48
C LEU A 30 -4.30 7.54 -17.78
N ALA A 31 -4.44 6.65 -16.80
CA ALA A 31 -5.00 5.32 -17.01
C ALA A 31 -6.53 5.32 -16.97
N LYS A 32 -7.18 4.37 -17.66
CA LYS A 32 -8.61 4.08 -17.54
C LYS A 32 -8.87 3.17 -16.34
N PRO A 33 -10.07 3.22 -15.71
CA PRO A 33 -10.40 2.32 -14.60
C PRO A 33 -10.19 0.84 -14.92
N ALA A 34 -10.60 0.41 -16.11
CA ALA A 34 -10.41 -0.98 -16.56
C ALA A 34 -8.94 -1.38 -16.58
N ALA A 35 -8.05 -0.53 -17.10
CA ALA A 35 -6.62 -0.80 -17.15
C ALA A 35 -5.99 -0.93 -15.73
N VAL A 36 -6.47 -0.14 -14.77
CA VAL A 36 -6.04 -0.26 -13.36
C VAL A 36 -6.51 -1.59 -12.78
N LEU A 37 -7.79 -1.97 -13.00
CA LEU A 37 -8.33 -3.26 -12.54
C LEU A 37 -7.60 -4.46 -13.16
N ASP A 38 -7.32 -4.41 -14.46
CA ASP A 38 -6.60 -5.48 -15.16
C ASP A 38 -5.20 -5.67 -14.60
N GLU A 39 -4.50 -4.57 -14.30
CA GLU A 39 -3.18 -4.61 -13.72
C GLU A 39 -3.20 -5.18 -12.29
N LEU A 40 -4.19 -4.80 -11.47
CA LEU A 40 -4.38 -5.35 -10.14
C LEU A 40 -4.68 -6.86 -10.19
N LYS A 41 -5.54 -7.29 -11.12
CA LYS A 41 -5.86 -8.73 -11.33
C LYS A 41 -4.64 -9.50 -11.80
N ARG A 42 -3.88 -8.95 -12.77
CA ARG A 42 -2.64 -9.57 -13.28
C ARG A 42 -1.63 -9.79 -12.16
N ALA A 43 -1.48 -8.81 -11.27
CA ALA A 43 -0.60 -8.89 -10.11
C ALA A 43 -1.21 -9.70 -8.95
N LYS A 44 -2.44 -10.22 -9.10
CA LYS A 44 -3.18 -10.98 -8.08
C LYS A 44 -3.27 -10.22 -6.75
N ILE A 45 -3.56 -8.91 -6.84
CA ILE A 45 -3.75 -8.08 -5.65
C ILE A 45 -5.01 -8.52 -4.90
N GLU A 46 -4.88 -8.71 -3.58
CA GLU A 46 -5.98 -9.08 -2.70
C GLU A 46 -6.63 -7.86 -2.06
N ILE A 47 -5.85 -6.81 -1.78
CA ILE A 47 -6.35 -5.58 -1.17
C ILE A 47 -5.69 -4.37 -1.83
N LEU A 48 -6.51 -3.42 -2.27
CA LEU A 48 -6.06 -2.09 -2.66
C LEU A 48 -6.11 -1.16 -1.44
N VAL A 49 -4.98 -0.57 -1.11
CA VAL A 49 -4.84 0.42 -0.04
C VAL A 49 -4.80 1.81 -0.66
N ASP A 50 -5.89 2.53 -0.55
CA ASP A 50 -6.00 3.90 -1.04
C ASP A 50 -5.30 4.87 -0.08
N THR A 51 -4.19 5.45 -0.51
CA THR A 51 -3.37 6.37 0.30
C THR A 51 -3.63 7.83 -0.04
N ARG A 52 -4.71 8.16 -0.73
CA ARG A 52 -5.06 9.54 -1.06
C ARG A 52 -5.67 10.25 0.15
N ALA A 53 -5.22 11.47 0.43
CA ALA A 53 -5.85 12.32 1.45
C ALA A 53 -7.29 12.69 1.05
N VAL A 54 -7.54 12.83 -0.26
CA VAL A 54 -8.87 13.08 -0.83
C VAL A 54 -9.16 11.98 -1.85
N ALA A 55 -10.10 11.12 -1.52
CA ALA A 55 -10.52 10.00 -2.39
C ALA A 55 -11.68 10.38 -3.34
N ALA A 56 -12.02 11.67 -3.43
CA ALA A 56 -12.84 12.21 -4.50
C ALA A 56 -11.99 12.41 -5.76
N SER A 57 -12.50 12.04 -6.91
CA SER A 57 -11.82 12.21 -8.19
C SER A 57 -12.77 12.77 -9.24
N ARG A 58 -12.31 13.74 -10.04
CA ARG A 58 -13.04 14.21 -11.22
C ARG A 58 -12.98 13.19 -12.37
N ARG A 59 -12.07 12.22 -12.30
CA ARG A 59 -11.99 11.14 -13.28
C ARG A 59 -13.02 10.07 -12.94
N PRO A 60 -13.94 9.74 -13.84
CA PRO A 60 -14.96 8.71 -13.63
C PRO A 60 -14.32 7.37 -13.20
N GLY A 61 -14.96 6.69 -12.25
CA GLY A 61 -14.50 5.39 -11.76
C GLY A 61 -13.45 5.44 -10.63
N PHE A 62 -12.87 6.62 -10.31
CA PHE A 62 -11.83 6.74 -9.30
C PHE A 62 -12.25 7.42 -8.00
N SER A 63 -13.48 7.88 -7.90
CA SER A 63 -14.03 8.30 -6.60
C SER A 63 -14.20 7.10 -5.68
N LYS A 64 -14.01 7.29 -4.37
CA LYS A 64 -13.98 6.21 -3.36
C LYS A 64 -15.08 5.17 -3.54
N ARG A 65 -16.34 5.60 -3.68
CA ARG A 65 -17.49 4.70 -3.81
C ARG A 65 -17.45 3.89 -5.10
N GLN A 66 -17.15 4.55 -6.23
CA GLN A 66 -17.09 3.89 -7.54
C GLN A 66 -15.92 2.89 -7.60
N LEU A 67 -14.74 3.31 -7.11
CA LEU A 67 -13.57 2.45 -7.09
C LEU A 67 -13.77 1.24 -6.17
N ALA A 68 -14.29 1.45 -4.97
CA ALA A 68 -14.57 0.37 -4.04
C ALA A 68 -15.57 -0.65 -4.59
N ALA A 69 -16.65 -0.19 -5.26
CA ALA A 69 -17.62 -1.07 -5.91
C ALA A 69 -16.97 -1.91 -7.03
N SER A 70 -16.17 -1.27 -7.91
CA SER A 70 -15.48 -1.99 -8.99
C SER A 70 -14.47 -3.00 -8.50
N LEU A 71 -13.82 -2.73 -7.36
CA LEU A 71 -12.88 -3.66 -6.71
C LEU A 71 -13.63 -4.84 -6.08
N ASP A 72 -14.76 -4.57 -5.41
CA ASP A 72 -15.61 -5.60 -4.81
C ASP A 72 -16.12 -6.58 -5.87
N ASP A 73 -16.61 -6.07 -7.00
CA ASP A 73 -17.01 -6.87 -8.18
C ASP A 73 -15.83 -7.74 -8.70
N ALA A 74 -14.61 -7.28 -8.52
CA ALA A 74 -13.40 -8.00 -8.90
C ALA A 74 -12.84 -8.93 -7.81
N GLY A 75 -13.48 -8.99 -6.63
CA GLY A 75 -13.00 -9.77 -5.49
C GLY A 75 -11.76 -9.18 -4.81
N ILE A 76 -11.51 -7.88 -4.96
CA ILE A 76 -10.38 -7.16 -4.38
C ILE A 76 -10.88 -6.28 -3.22
N GLY A 77 -10.32 -6.47 -2.03
CA GLY A 77 -10.64 -5.64 -0.87
C GLY A 77 -10.19 -4.18 -1.07
N TYR A 78 -10.90 -3.23 -0.44
CA TYR A 78 -10.56 -1.81 -0.44
C TYR A 78 -10.40 -1.28 0.98
N ILE A 79 -9.26 -0.64 1.25
CA ILE A 79 -8.99 0.05 2.52
C ILE A 79 -8.54 1.47 2.19
N HIS A 80 -9.06 2.47 2.92
CA HIS A 80 -8.66 3.86 2.78
C HIS A 80 -7.85 4.31 4.00
N LEU A 81 -6.56 4.55 3.81
CA LEU A 81 -5.65 5.11 4.82
C LEU A 81 -5.44 6.61 4.51
N GLN A 82 -6.42 7.40 4.88
CA GLN A 82 -6.49 8.83 4.53
C GLN A 82 -5.34 9.64 5.12
N LYS A 83 -4.89 9.30 6.32
CA LYS A 83 -3.82 10.02 7.02
C LYS A 83 -2.43 9.76 6.44
N LEU A 84 -2.28 8.73 5.61
CA LEU A 84 -1.08 8.54 4.81
C LEU A 84 -1.05 9.41 3.55
N GLY A 85 -2.15 10.10 3.23
CA GLY A 85 -2.24 10.99 2.07
C GLY A 85 -1.48 12.32 2.28
N THR A 86 -1.13 12.95 1.16
CA THR A 86 -0.47 14.27 1.17
C THR A 86 -1.42 15.34 1.70
N PRO A 87 -1.04 16.12 2.73
CA PRO A 87 -1.87 17.22 3.23
C PRO A 87 -2.08 18.33 2.18
N ALA A 88 -3.03 19.23 2.42
CA ALA A 88 -3.46 20.23 1.43
C ALA A 88 -2.30 21.10 0.91
N GLU A 89 -1.45 21.58 1.80
CA GLU A 89 -0.27 22.40 1.47
C GLU A 89 0.71 21.61 0.60
N GLY A 90 0.95 20.33 0.91
CA GLY A 90 1.80 19.46 0.12
C GLY A 90 1.24 19.19 -1.28
N ARG A 91 -0.10 19.03 -1.41
CA ARG A 91 -0.75 18.91 -2.73
C ARG A 91 -0.63 20.20 -3.54
N THR A 92 -0.67 21.36 -2.88
CA THR A 92 -0.45 22.65 -3.55
C THR A 92 0.99 22.77 -4.04
N ALA A 93 1.98 22.43 -3.22
CA ALA A 93 3.40 22.39 -3.61
C ALA A 93 3.63 21.44 -4.79
N ALA A 94 3.04 20.24 -4.77
CA ALA A 94 3.14 19.29 -5.88
C ALA A 94 2.57 19.85 -7.19
N ARG A 95 1.43 20.56 -7.15
CA ARG A 95 0.83 21.18 -8.34
C ARG A 95 1.64 22.34 -8.91
N SER A 96 2.33 23.08 -8.05
CA SER A 96 3.24 24.18 -8.48
C SER A 96 4.62 23.69 -8.92
N GLY A 97 4.90 22.38 -8.78
CA GLY A 97 6.20 21.81 -9.11
C GLY A 97 7.27 22.01 -8.03
N ASP A 98 6.90 22.55 -6.86
CA ASP A 98 7.82 22.69 -5.72
C ASP A 98 7.95 21.37 -4.96
N ILE A 99 8.79 20.50 -5.50
CA ILE A 99 9.00 19.15 -4.96
C ILE A 99 9.72 19.18 -3.61
N ASP A 100 10.60 20.14 -3.39
CA ASP A 100 11.31 20.28 -2.11
C ASP A 100 10.33 20.69 -0.99
N ALA A 101 9.42 21.61 -1.25
CA ALA A 101 8.35 21.95 -0.31
C ALA A 101 7.42 20.76 -0.07
N LEU A 102 7.04 20.03 -1.12
CA LEU A 102 6.24 18.79 -0.96
C LEU A 102 6.90 17.84 0.02
N TRP A 103 8.19 17.55 -0.14
CA TRP A 103 8.86 16.58 0.73
C TRP A 103 9.03 17.09 2.17
N ARG A 104 9.35 18.35 2.37
CA ARG A 104 9.41 18.94 3.72
C ARG A 104 8.08 18.83 4.44
N ILE A 105 6.98 19.13 3.76
CA ILE A 105 5.63 19.07 4.32
C ILE A 105 5.25 17.61 4.60
N TYR A 106 5.45 16.72 3.64
CA TYR A 106 5.06 15.31 3.78
C TYR A 106 5.88 14.58 4.85
N ASP A 107 7.21 14.79 4.90
CA ASP A 107 8.09 14.16 5.89
C ASP A 107 7.78 14.61 7.33
N LYS A 108 7.20 15.80 7.50
CA LYS A 108 6.65 16.27 8.78
C LYS A 108 5.30 15.60 9.05
N HIS A 109 4.43 15.54 8.06
CA HIS A 109 3.08 14.98 8.17
C HIS A 109 3.09 13.50 8.56
N ILE A 110 3.93 12.67 7.91
CA ILE A 110 3.97 11.22 8.17
C ILE A 110 4.46 10.87 9.59
N LYS A 111 4.99 11.86 10.32
CA LYS A 111 5.40 11.72 11.72
C LYS A 111 4.29 12.07 12.72
N THR A 112 3.15 12.58 12.28
CA THR A 112 2.01 12.85 13.15
C THR A 112 1.48 11.57 13.77
N PRO A 113 0.85 11.63 14.97
CA PRO A 113 0.31 10.42 15.62
C PRO A 113 -0.68 9.67 14.74
N GLU A 114 -1.56 10.37 14.04
CA GLU A 114 -2.60 9.81 13.17
C GLU A 114 -1.99 9.09 11.96
N ALA A 115 -1.03 9.71 11.29
CA ALA A 115 -0.33 9.09 10.16
C ALA A 115 0.50 7.89 10.61
N ARG A 116 1.14 7.96 11.77
CA ARG A 116 1.87 6.83 12.35
C ARG A 116 0.96 5.65 12.66
N ALA A 117 -0.22 5.89 13.24
CA ALA A 117 -1.18 4.83 13.53
C ALA A 117 -1.63 4.10 12.25
N GLU A 118 -1.94 4.85 11.17
CA GLU A 118 -2.28 4.23 9.89
C GLU A 118 -1.08 3.50 9.25
N LEU A 119 0.15 4.03 9.42
CA LEU A 119 1.36 3.38 8.92
C LEU A 119 1.65 2.08 9.68
N ASP A 120 1.45 2.03 10.99
CA ASP A 120 1.58 0.81 11.79
C ASP A 120 0.53 -0.22 11.40
N GLY A 121 -0.71 0.19 11.18
CA GLY A 121 -1.79 -0.66 10.64
C GLY A 121 -1.45 -1.22 9.25
N LEU A 122 -0.82 -0.41 8.37
CA LEU A 122 -0.35 -0.88 7.07
C LEU A 122 0.76 -1.94 7.21
N VAL A 123 1.70 -1.74 8.13
CA VAL A 123 2.77 -2.71 8.42
C VAL A 123 2.19 -4.03 8.93
N ASP A 124 1.20 -3.97 9.81
CA ASP A 124 0.54 -5.17 10.32
C ASP A 124 -0.23 -5.90 9.20
N LEU A 125 -0.87 -5.16 8.31
CA LEU A 125 -1.53 -5.72 7.15
C LEU A 125 -0.54 -6.40 6.19
N ILE A 126 0.63 -5.81 5.95
CA ILE A 126 1.71 -6.42 5.17
C ILE A 126 2.16 -7.75 5.79
N LYS A 127 2.30 -7.80 7.12
CA LYS A 127 2.71 -9.01 7.85
C LYS A 127 1.70 -10.17 7.73
N THR A 128 0.45 -9.89 7.37
CA THR A 128 -0.53 -10.96 7.08
C THR A 128 -0.15 -11.80 5.86
N GLY A 129 0.80 -11.35 5.04
CA GLY A 129 1.22 -12.01 3.82
C GLY A 129 0.26 -11.84 2.64
N LYS A 130 -0.76 -10.99 2.76
CA LYS A 130 -1.65 -10.63 1.64
C LYS A 130 -0.94 -9.78 0.61
N ARG A 131 -1.36 -9.89 -0.64
CA ARG A 131 -0.84 -9.08 -1.75
C ARG A 131 -1.54 -7.73 -1.77
N LEU A 132 -0.81 -6.70 -1.36
CA LEU A 132 -1.32 -5.34 -1.20
C LEU A 132 -0.79 -4.42 -2.28
N ALA A 133 -1.62 -3.49 -2.76
CA ALA A 133 -1.18 -2.40 -3.64
C ALA A 133 -1.54 -1.03 -3.04
N LEU A 134 -0.55 -0.14 -2.92
CA LEU A 134 -0.77 1.25 -2.50
C LEU A 134 -1.21 2.07 -3.70
N LEU A 135 -2.38 2.72 -3.61
CA LEU A 135 -2.91 3.57 -4.67
C LEU A 135 -2.65 5.06 -4.40
N CYS A 136 -2.20 5.77 -5.43
CA CYS A 136 -2.23 7.22 -5.52
C CYS A 136 -2.64 7.68 -6.93
N TYR A 137 -2.86 8.99 -7.11
CA TYR A 137 -3.06 9.58 -8.43
C TYR A 137 -1.82 9.47 -9.32
N CYS A 138 -0.64 9.87 -8.80
CA CYS A 138 0.58 10.01 -9.59
C CYS A 138 1.00 8.70 -10.25
N ARG A 139 1.29 8.76 -11.57
CA ARG A 139 1.79 7.60 -12.31
C ARG A 139 3.21 7.22 -11.88
N ASP A 140 4.11 8.22 -11.81
CA ASP A 140 5.49 7.98 -11.38
C ASP A 140 5.58 7.81 -9.85
N PRO A 141 6.00 6.65 -9.36
CA PRO A 141 6.16 6.43 -7.93
C PRO A 141 7.29 7.26 -7.31
N LYS A 142 8.32 7.64 -8.08
CA LYS A 142 9.50 8.36 -7.58
C LYS A 142 9.17 9.76 -7.09
N THR A 143 8.24 10.45 -7.75
CA THR A 143 7.79 11.80 -7.41
C THR A 143 6.51 11.81 -6.57
N CYS A 144 6.06 10.63 -6.12
CA CYS A 144 4.83 10.42 -5.39
C CYS A 144 5.09 10.11 -3.92
N HIS A 145 4.19 10.56 -3.04
CA HIS A 145 4.25 10.26 -1.60
C HIS A 145 4.27 8.76 -1.27
N ARG A 146 3.83 7.88 -2.19
CA ARG A 146 3.98 6.41 -2.06
C ARG A 146 5.44 6.02 -1.79
N SER A 147 6.41 6.70 -2.41
CA SER A 147 7.83 6.44 -2.17
C SER A 147 8.23 6.67 -0.71
N ARG A 148 7.65 7.69 -0.07
CA ARG A 148 7.89 8.01 1.35
C ARG A 148 7.19 7.00 2.27
N ILE A 149 5.98 6.56 1.93
CA ILE A 149 5.29 5.47 2.64
C ILE A 149 6.15 4.21 2.59
N VAL A 150 6.58 3.80 1.40
CA VAL A 150 7.44 2.62 1.18
C VAL A 150 8.73 2.72 1.99
N ALA A 151 9.41 3.87 1.99
CA ALA A 151 10.63 4.08 2.77
C ALA A 151 10.37 3.89 4.28
N ASN A 152 9.24 4.36 4.79
CA ASN A 152 8.85 4.19 6.19
C ASN A 152 8.46 2.73 6.52
N VAL A 153 7.81 2.03 5.60
CA VAL A 153 7.51 0.59 5.73
C VAL A 153 8.82 -0.22 5.79
N LYS A 154 9.76 0.04 4.89
CA LYS A 154 11.06 -0.66 4.84
C LYS A 154 11.89 -0.51 6.11
N ARG A 155 11.70 0.57 6.88
CA ARG A 155 12.35 0.75 8.18
C ARG A 155 11.75 -0.13 9.28
N ARG A 156 10.51 -0.61 9.10
CA ARG A 156 9.74 -1.37 10.10
C ARG A 156 9.63 -2.86 9.78
N THR A 157 9.71 -3.23 8.50
CA THR A 157 9.61 -4.62 8.07
C THR A 157 10.34 -4.84 6.74
N SER A 158 10.83 -6.06 6.55
CA SER A 158 11.43 -6.45 5.27
C SER A 158 10.33 -6.67 4.23
N VAL A 159 10.41 -5.94 3.12
CA VAL A 159 9.45 -6.03 2.02
C VAL A 159 10.13 -5.77 0.69
N LYS A 160 9.78 -6.57 -0.33
CA LYS A 160 10.11 -6.30 -1.73
C LYS A 160 9.02 -5.41 -2.31
N VAL A 161 9.39 -4.40 -3.09
CA VAL A 161 8.41 -3.45 -3.67
C VAL A 161 8.42 -3.58 -5.18
N GLU A 162 7.23 -3.62 -5.77
CA GLU A 162 7.01 -3.65 -7.21
C GLU A 162 6.01 -2.56 -7.61
N ASP A 163 6.39 -1.75 -8.60
CA ASP A 163 5.54 -0.68 -9.12
C ASP A 163 4.72 -1.18 -10.31
N LEU A 164 3.39 -1.15 -10.17
CA LEU A 164 2.47 -1.51 -11.24
C LEU A 164 2.19 -0.29 -12.11
N ILE A 165 2.31 -0.46 -13.41
CA ILE A 165 2.12 0.61 -14.40
C ILE A 165 0.96 0.24 -15.33
N PRO A 166 -0.27 0.73 -15.07
CA PRO A 166 -1.41 0.45 -15.92
C PRO A 166 -1.20 0.93 -17.36
N SER A 167 -1.75 0.20 -18.34
CA SER A 167 -1.76 0.62 -19.73
C SER A 167 -2.46 1.98 -19.89
N LEU A 168 -2.03 2.76 -20.86
CA LEU A 168 -2.65 4.04 -21.22
C LEU A 168 -3.75 3.87 -22.29
N PHE A 169 -3.82 2.70 -22.92
CA PHE A 169 -4.69 2.40 -24.06
C PHE A 169 -5.72 1.33 -23.72
#